data_1ed2b986340e23987223ae43ebb243ae
#
_entry.id   1ed2b986340e23987223ae43ebb243ae
#
_cell.length_a   1.000
_cell.length_b   1.000
_cell.length_c   1.000
_cell.angle_alpha   90.00
_cell.angle_beta   90.00
_cell.angle_gamma   90.00
#
_symmetry.space_group_name_H-M   'P 1'
#
loop_
_entity.id
_entity.type
_entity.pdbx_description
1 polymer ?
#
loop_
_entity_poly.entity_id
_entity_poly.type
_entity_poly.pdbx_seq_one_letter_code
_entity_poly.pdbx_strand_id
1 'polypeptide(L)'
;MVASGSLSDVKGICSTRSLLQQIVDKKEIDFTQNLLPAVYVPESLSGMELLEHFKSTIVPLSLVVDEFGEVVGLVTPRDVLEAIAGEFQAETEDERMAIERPDGSWFLDGIIAIPELKDTLGIKEVPEEDLGRYNTLAGMMML
;
A
#
# COMPACT_ATOMS: atom_id res chain seq x y z
N MET A 1 7.05 -5.10 -8.89
CA MET A 1 8.52 -5.05 -8.72
C MET A 1 9.08 -6.46 -8.81
N VAL A 2 10.23 -6.63 -9.47
CA VAL A 2 10.96 -7.90 -9.60
C VAL A 2 12.33 -7.71 -8.97
N ALA A 3 12.68 -8.58 -8.01
CA ALA A 3 13.96 -8.55 -7.30
C ALA A 3 14.56 -9.96 -7.25
N SER A 4 15.87 -10.08 -7.09
CA SER A 4 16.59 -11.35 -7.01
C SER A 4 17.09 -11.59 -5.59
N GLY A 5 16.34 -12.37 -4.83
CA GLY A 5 16.71 -12.81 -3.47
C GLY A 5 16.49 -11.76 -2.38
N SER A 6 16.76 -10.47 -2.61
CA SER A 6 16.54 -9.39 -1.66
C SER A 6 16.05 -8.11 -2.33
N LEU A 7 15.52 -7.18 -1.55
CA LEU A 7 15.10 -5.85 -2.02
C LEU A 7 16.30 -4.96 -2.43
N SER A 8 17.51 -5.34 -2.04
CA SER A 8 18.73 -4.64 -2.47
C SER A 8 19.12 -4.97 -3.92
N ASP A 9 18.53 -6.01 -4.54
CA ASP A 9 18.80 -6.40 -5.93
C ASP A 9 17.52 -6.37 -6.79
N VAL A 10 16.95 -5.16 -6.94
CA VAL A 10 15.78 -4.94 -7.79
C VAL A 10 16.19 -4.92 -9.25
N LYS A 11 15.61 -5.81 -10.04
CA LYS A 11 15.86 -5.93 -11.50
C LYS A 11 14.99 -4.96 -12.31
N GLY A 12 13.83 -4.56 -11.80
CA GLY A 12 12.93 -3.63 -12.44
C GLY A 12 11.47 -3.80 -12.04
N ILE A 13 10.61 -3.14 -12.79
CA ILE A 13 9.16 -3.11 -12.57
C ILE A 13 8.48 -3.88 -13.71
N CYS A 14 7.81 -4.98 -13.37
CA CYS A 14 6.99 -5.73 -14.31
C CYS A 14 5.56 -5.19 -14.30
N SER A 15 5.01 -4.85 -15.45
CA SER A 15 3.62 -4.45 -15.55
C SER A 15 2.70 -5.65 -15.71
N THR A 16 1.53 -5.62 -15.07
CA THR A 16 0.48 -6.64 -15.23
C THR A 16 0.07 -6.78 -16.70
N ARG A 17 0.08 -5.68 -17.46
CA ARG A 17 -0.22 -5.67 -18.89
C ARG A 17 0.77 -6.54 -19.68
N SER A 18 2.07 -6.47 -19.35
CA SER A 18 3.10 -7.29 -19.99
C SER A 18 2.88 -8.78 -19.71
N LEU A 19 2.49 -9.13 -18.46
CA LEU A 19 2.19 -10.51 -18.11
C LEU A 19 0.94 -11.03 -18.80
N LEU A 20 -0.13 -10.24 -18.85
CA LEU A 20 -1.36 -10.61 -19.56
C LEU A 20 -1.10 -10.84 -21.07
N GLN A 21 -0.24 -10.02 -21.69
CA GLN A 21 0.13 -10.21 -23.08
C GLN A 21 0.84 -11.57 -23.30
N GLN A 22 1.73 -11.98 -22.39
CA GLN A 22 2.38 -13.28 -22.48
C GLN A 22 1.37 -14.44 -22.38
N ILE A 23 0.36 -14.32 -21.50
CA ILE A 23 -0.70 -15.33 -21.34
C ILE A 23 -1.54 -15.41 -22.62
N VAL A 24 -1.94 -14.29 -23.20
CA VAL A 24 -2.72 -14.24 -24.45
C VAL A 24 -1.93 -14.86 -25.60
N ASP A 25 -0.63 -14.60 -25.67
CA ASP A 25 0.28 -15.15 -26.67
C ASP A 25 0.61 -16.64 -26.43
N LYS A 26 0.06 -17.27 -25.37
CA LYS A 26 0.33 -18.64 -24.94
C LYS A 26 1.81 -18.94 -24.72
N LYS A 27 2.55 -17.94 -24.27
CA LYS A 27 3.96 -18.07 -23.85
C LYS A 27 4.06 -18.46 -22.39
N GLU A 28 5.18 -19.04 -22.01
CA GLU A 28 5.51 -19.19 -20.60
C GLU A 28 5.66 -17.82 -19.95
N ILE A 29 5.17 -17.70 -18.72
CA ILE A 29 5.24 -16.41 -17.98
C ILE A 29 6.70 -16.18 -17.57
N ASP A 30 7.27 -15.13 -18.11
CA ASP A 30 8.61 -14.66 -17.76
C ASP A 30 8.51 -13.25 -17.14
N PHE A 31 8.77 -13.17 -15.84
CA PHE A 31 8.73 -11.90 -15.09
C PHE A 31 9.88 -10.96 -15.43
N THR A 32 10.90 -11.42 -16.13
CA THR A 32 12.07 -10.62 -16.51
C THR A 32 11.94 -9.95 -17.87
N GLN A 33 10.92 -10.31 -18.64
CA GLN A 33 10.68 -9.69 -19.93
C GLN A 33 10.01 -8.32 -19.81
N ASN A 34 10.49 -7.37 -20.61
CA ASN A 34 9.92 -6.02 -20.70
C ASN A 34 9.82 -5.30 -19.35
N LEU A 35 10.84 -5.43 -18.51
CA LEU A 35 10.94 -4.68 -17.26
C LEU A 35 11.10 -3.19 -17.55
N LEU A 36 10.32 -2.37 -16.85
CA LEU A 36 10.60 -0.95 -16.73
C LEU A 36 11.76 -0.76 -15.75
N PRO A 37 12.60 0.27 -15.92
CA PRO A 37 13.71 0.52 -15.02
C PRO A 37 13.18 0.81 -13.61
N ALA A 38 13.88 0.34 -12.59
CA ALA A 38 13.64 0.76 -11.22
C ALA A 38 14.12 2.20 -11.04
N VAL A 39 13.26 3.05 -10.50
CA VAL A 39 13.57 4.44 -10.20
C VAL A 39 13.62 4.61 -8.69
N TYR A 40 14.69 5.22 -8.18
CA TYR A 40 14.94 5.38 -6.76
C TYR A 40 14.81 6.84 -6.37
N VAL A 41 14.21 7.10 -5.22
CA VAL A 41 14.09 8.43 -4.62
C VAL A 41 14.50 8.37 -3.15
N PRO A 42 15.18 9.37 -2.61
CA PRO A 42 15.51 9.39 -1.18
C PRO A 42 14.26 9.63 -0.33
N GLU A 43 14.22 9.08 0.87
CA GLU A 43 13.11 9.27 1.82
C GLU A 43 12.93 10.73 2.26
N SER A 44 13.97 11.54 2.14
CA SER A 44 13.94 12.96 2.46
C SER A 44 13.23 13.83 1.41
N LEU A 45 12.82 13.25 0.26
CA LEU A 45 12.16 13.99 -0.82
C LEU A 45 10.78 14.48 -0.35
N SER A 46 10.48 15.75 -0.55
CA SER A 46 9.16 16.31 -0.24
C SER A 46 8.08 15.80 -1.21
N GLY A 47 6.81 15.79 -0.77
CA GLY A 47 5.70 15.38 -1.61
C GLY A 47 5.56 16.20 -2.90
N MET A 48 5.92 17.49 -2.87
CA MET A 48 5.88 18.35 -4.06
C MET A 48 6.96 17.96 -5.08
N GLU A 49 8.18 17.73 -4.63
CA GLU A 49 9.28 17.27 -5.48
C GLU A 49 8.98 15.87 -6.05
N LEU A 50 8.38 15.01 -5.26
CA LEU A 50 7.95 13.69 -5.69
C LEU A 50 6.85 13.78 -6.78
N LEU A 51 5.91 14.71 -6.65
CA LEU A 51 4.90 14.96 -7.67
C LEU A 51 5.52 15.45 -8.99
N GLU A 52 6.50 16.35 -8.92
CA GLU A 52 7.25 16.81 -10.11
C GLU A 52 8.04 15.66 -10.75
N HIS A 53 8.65 14.82 -9.93
CA HIS A 53 9.32 13.60 -10.38
C HIS A 53 8.37 12.71 -11.18
N PHE A 54 7.17 12.42 -10.66
CA PHE A 54 6.19 11.58 -11.37
C PHE A 54 5.65 12.21 -12.65
N LYS A 55 5.58 13.54 -12.77
CA LYS A 55 5.22 14.21 -14.03
C LYS A 55 6.24 13.98 -15.15
N SER A 56 7.51 13.79 -14.81
CA SER A 56 8.60 13.59 -15.75
C SER A 56 8.95 12.13 -16.03
N THR A 57 8.35 11.19 -15.28
CA THR A 57 8.69 9.77 -15.30
C THR A 57 7.55 8.94 -15.91
N ILE A 58 7.90 7.98 -16.78
CA ILE A 58 6.93 7.05 -17.37
C ILE A 58 6.59 5.90 -16.38
N VAL A 59 7.45 5.68 -15.40
CA VAL A 59 7.30 4.59 -14.43
C VAL A 59 6.28 5.00 -13.36
N PRO A 60 5.23 4.19 -13.09
CA PRO A 60 4.13 4.57 -12.21
C PRO A 60 4.45 4.38 -10.71
N LEU A 61 5.69 4.10 -10.36
CA LEU A 61 6.14 3.96 -8.97
C LEU A 61 7.63 4.26 -8.85
N SER A 62 8.06 4.67 -7.66
CA SER A 62 9.46 4.82 -7.29
C SER A 62 9.78 4.05 -6.01
N LEU A 63 11.01 3.55 -5.90
CA LEU A 63 11.52 2.90 -4.70
C LEU A 63 12.12 3.96 -3.79
N VAL A 64 11.74 3.94 -2.54
CA VAL A 64 12.27 4.86 -1.52
C VAL A 64 13.50 4.23 -0.90
N VAL A 65 14.59 4.99 -0.82
CA VAL A 65 15.84 4.55 -0.21
C VAL A 65 16.25 5.46 0.95
N ASP A 66 16.87 4.84 1.95
CA ASP A 66 17.48 5.53 3.07
C ASP A 66 18.87 6.12 2.72
N GLU A 67 19.58 6.66 3.71
CA GLU A 67 20.90 7.27 3.56
C GLU A 67 22.00 6.25 3.20
N PHE A 68 21.72 4.97 3.40
CA PHE A 68 22.63 3.87 3.08
C PHE A 68 22.37 3.27 1.70
N GLY A 69 21.30 3.73 1.03
CA GLY A 69 20.84 3.20 -0.26
C GLY A 69 20.02 1.92 -0.16
N GLU A 70 19.58 1.54 1.05
CA GLU A 70 18.69 0.41 1.25
C GLU A 70 17.25 0.80 0.93
N VAL A 71 16.53 -0.13 0.27
CA VAL A 71 15.13 0.10 -0.08
C VAL A 71 14.26 -0.03 1.17
N VAL A 72 13.68 1.07 1.61
CA VAL A 72 12.79 1.14 2.79
C VAL A 72 11.31 1.09 2.43
N GLY A 73 10.96 1.34 1.16
CA GLY A 73 9.57 1.29 0.71
C GLY A 73 9.41 1.56 -0.77
N LEU A 74 8.17 1.75 -1.17
CA LEU A 74 7.81 2.23 -2.51
C LEU A 74 6.76 3.33 -2.39
N VAL A 75 6.69 4.20 -3.39
CA VAL A 75 5.74 5.29 -3.47
C VAL A 75 5.17 5.41 -4.88
N THR A 76 3.89 5.74 -4.97
CA THR A 76 3.17 5.93 -6.24
C THR A 76 2.59 7.35 -6.32
N PRO A 77 2.19 7.82 -7.51
CA PRO A 77 1.46 9.09 -7.64
C PRO A 77 0.18 9.15 -6.82
N ARG A 78 -0.48 8.01 -6.62
CA ARG A 78 -1.69 7.91 -5.80
C ARG A 78 -1.40 8.25 -4.33
N ASP A 79 -0.33 7.69 -3.76
CA ASP A 79 0.06 7.94 -2.38
C ASP A 79 0.33 9.43 -2.14
N VAL A 80 0.96 10.11 -3.12
CA VAL A 80 1.19 11.56 -3.06
C VAL A 80 -0.13 12.33 -3.09
N LEU A 81 -1.06 11.95 -3.95
CA LEU A 81 -2.38 12.57 -4.03
C LEU A 81 -3.18 12.35 -2.74
N GLU A 82 -3.16 11.15 -2.18
CA GLU A 82 -3.81 10.82 -0.91
C GLU A 82 -3.24 11.64 0.25
N ALA A 83 -1.93 11.82 0.30
CA ALA A 83 -1.30 12.65 1.31
C ALA A 83 -1.68 14.14 1.24
N ILE A 84 -2.00 14.65 0.03
CA ILE A 84 -2.36 16.06 -0.18
C ILE A 84 -3.87 16.31 0.02
N ALA A 85 -4.70 15.41 -0.51
CA ALA A 85 -6.15 15.60 -0.59
C ALA A 85 -6.93 14.87 0.51
N GLY A 86 -6.24 14.12 1.37
CA GLY A 86 -6.86 13.15 2.27
C GLY A 86 -7.24 11.88 1.53
N GLU A 87 -7.64 10.86 2.26
CA GLU A 87 -8.02 9.58 1.69
C GLU A 87 -9.10 9.75 0.62
N PHE A 88 -8.75 9.45 -0.62
CA PHE A 88 -9.73 9.22 -1.68
C PHE A 88 -10.31 7.82 -1.47
N GLN A 89 -11.10 7.66 -0.44
CA GLN A 89 -11.95 6.49 -0.33
C GLN A 89 -13.14 6.67 -1.29
N ALA A 90 -12.96 6.20 -2.52
CA ALA A 90 -14.08 5.64 -3.23
C ALA A 90 -14.30 4.25 -2.59
N GLU A 91 -14.79 4.22 -1.35
CA GLU A 91 -15.30 2.99 -0.75
C GLU A 91 -16.44 2.51 -1.65
N THR A 92 -16.19 1.49 -2.44
CA THR A 92 -17.26 0.62 -2.89
C THR A 92 -17.86 0.03 -1.62
N GLU A 93 -19.21 -0.12 -1.56
CA GLU A 93 -19.90 -0.66 -0.37
C GLU A 93 -19.30 -2.00 0.10
N ASP A 94 -18.63 -2.74 -0.80
CA ASP A 94 -17.95 -4.00 -0.53
C ASP A 94 -16.58 -3.87 0.17
N GLU A 95 -16.00 -2.66 0.24
CA GLU A 95 -14.69 -2.41 0.86
C GLU A 95 -14.79 -1.74 2.24
N ARG A 96 -16.01 -1.49 2.73
CA ARG A 96 -16.20 -0.91 4.07
C ARG A 96 -15.83 -1.91 5.14
N MET A 97 -14.78 -1.60 5.89
CA MET A 97 -14.36 -2.40 7.05
C MET A 97 -15.33 -2.31 8.23
N ALA A 98 -16.27 -1.35 8.21
CA ALA A 98 -17.26 -1.15 9.26
C ALA A 98 -18.60 -0.69 8.66
N ILE A 99 -19.68 -1.37 8.98
CA ILE A 99 -21.06 -1.06 8.53
C ILE A 99 -21.98 -1.02 9.74
N GLU A 100 -22.61 0.13 10.00
CA GLU A 100 -23.63 0.26 11.03
C GLU A 100 -24.95 -0.33 10.54
N ARG A 101 -25.59 -1.15 11.37
CA ARG A 101 -26.90 -1.75 11.09
C ARG A 101 -28.02 -0.85 11.63
N PRO A 102 -29.25 -0.97 11.08
CA PRO A 102 -30.40 -0.20 11.56
C PRO A 102 -30.77 -0.42 13.04
N ASP A 103 -30.30 -1.51 13.64
CA ASP A 103 -30.49 -1.84 15.04
C ASP A 103 -29.41 -1.25 15.97
N GLY A 104 -28.47 -0.47 15.42
CA GLY A 104 -27.35 0.11 16.15
C GLY A 104 -26.17 -0.83 16.39
N SER A 105 -26.23 -2.08 15.89
CA SER A 105 -25.08 -2.97 15.91
C SER A 105 -24.17 -2.71 14.70
N TRP A 106 -22.90 -3.14 14.80
CA TRP A 106 -21.90 -2.95 13.76
C TRP A 106 -21.45 -4.27 13.15
N PHE A 107 -21.37 -4.31 11.85
CA PHE A 107 -20.65 -5.34 11.13
C PHE A 107 -19.23 -4.83 10.86
N LEU A 108 -18.23 -5.51 11.43
CA LEU A 108 -16.84 -5.09 11.37
C LEU A 108 -15.99 -6.16 10.69
N ASP A 109 -15.10 -5.75 9.80
CA ASP A 109 -14.08 -6.66 9.28
C ASP A 109 -13.00 -6.88 10.36
N GLY A 110 -12.60 -8.13 10.56
CA GLY A 110 -11.58 -8.48 11.55
C GLY A 110 -10.20 -7.90 11.28
N ILE A 111 -9.92 -7.50 10.04
CA ILE A 111 -8.64 -6.87 9.67
C ILE A 111 -8.62 -5.36 9.92
N ILE A 112 -9.76 -4.74 10.31
CA ILE A 112 -9.78 -3.31 10.63
C ILE A 112 -8.72 -2.98 11.69
N ALA A 113 -7.94 -1.95 11.42
CA ALA A 113 -6.89 -1.50 12.34
C ALA A 113 -7.49 -0.88 13.61
N ILE A 114 -6.86 -1.06 14.75
CA ILE A 114 -7.36 -0.53 16.04
C ILE A 114 -7.59 0.99 16.03
N PRO A 115 -6.69 1.83 15.47
CA PRO A 115 -6.97 3.27 15.36
C PRO A 115 -8.24 3.58 14.59
N GLU A 116 -8.45 2.95 13.44
CA GLU A 116 -9.62 3.13 12.59
C GLU A 116 -10.91 2.62 13.27
N LEU A 117 -10.84 1.48 13.95
CA LEU A 117 -11.93 0.96 14.78
C LEU A 117 -12.36 1.98 15.86
N LYS A 118 -11.40 2.59 16.53
CA LYS A 118 -11.65 3.60 17.57
C LYS A 118 -12.32 4.84 17.00
N ASP A 119 -11.86 5.33 15.88
CA ASP A 119 -12.44 6.50 15.21
C ASP A 119 -13.86 6.20 14.71
N THR A 120 -14.07 5.03 14.11
CA THR A 120 -15.38 4.61 13.59
C THR A 120 -16.43 4.45 14.69
N LEU A 121 -16.06 3.81 15.80
CA LEU A 121 -16.98 3.56 16.92
C LEU A 121 -17.03 4.70 17.95
N GLY A 122 -16.18 5.72 17.81
CA GLY A 122 -16.09 6.84 18.76
C GLY A 122 -15.58 6.43 20.14
N ILE A 123 -14.79 5.34 20.23
CA ILE A 123 -14.22 4.83 21.48
C ILE A 123 -12.79 5.33 21.68
N LYS A 124 -12.39 5.58 22.92
CA LYS A 124 -11.08 6.15 23.22
C LYS A 124 -10.01 5.08 23.47
N GLU A 125 -10.40 3.96 24.04
CA GLU A 125 -9.49 2.90 24.51
C GLU A 125 -10.07 1.55 24.18
N VAL A 126 -9.21 0.57 23.91
CA VAL A 126 -9.55 -0.84 23.76
C VAL A 126 -8.75 -1.68 24.78
N PRO A 127 -9.23 -2.88 25.16
CA PRO A 127 -8.56 -3.71 26.13
C PRO A 127 -7.11 -4.00 25.79
N GLU A 128 -6.19 -3.86 26.74
CA GLU A 128 -4.75 -4.19 26.62
C GLU A 128 -4.00 -3.49 25.46
N GLU A 129 -4.49 -2.34 24.99
CA GLU A 129 -3.86 -1.56 23.92
C GLU A 129 -2.40 -1.19 24.24
N ASP A 130 -2.14 -0.81 25.52
CA ASP A 130 -0.81 -0.41 25.99
C ASP A 130 0.24 -1.53 25.90
N LEU A 131 -0.18 -2.77 25.80
CA LEU A 131 0.72 -3.92 25.73
C LEU A 131 1.22 -4.20 24.31
N GLY A 132 0.66 -3.53 23.29
CA GLY A 132 1.09 -3.65 21.90
C GLY A 132 1.02 -5.07 21.32
N ARG A 133 0.10 -5.90 21.84
CA ARG A 133 0.01 -7.32 21.46
C ARG A 133 -0.78 -7.56 20.17
N TYR A 134 -1.53 -6.57 19.71
CA TYR A 134 -2.40 -6.65 18.54
C TYR A 134 -2.48 -5.30 17.83
N ASN A 135 -2.79 -5.32 16.54
CA ASN A 135 -2.96 -4.12 15.72
C ASN A 135 -4.32 -4.11 15.00
N THR A 136 -5.08 -5.22 15.03
CA THR A 136 -6.36 -5.38 14.35
C THR A 136 -7.44 -5.90 15.31
N LEU A 137 -8.72 -5.75 14.93
CA LEU A 137 -9.85 -6.28 15.69
C LEU A 137 -9.73 -7.81 15.89
N ALA A 138 -9.41 -8.56 14.84
CA ALA A 138 -9.21 -10.01 14.97
C ALA A 138 -8.08 -10.33 15.96
N GLY A 139 -6.96 -9.61 15.91
CA GLY A 139 -5.87 -9.76 16.87
C GLY A 139 -6.31 -9.52 18.30
N MET A 140 -7.13 -8.49 18.55
CA MET A 140 -7.71 -8.19 19.86
C MET A 140 -8.66 -9.29 20.36
N MET A 141 -9.48 -9.86 19.46
CA MET A 141 -10.44 -10.92 19.82
C MET A 141 -9.79 -12.29 20.08
N MET A 142 -8.55 -12.49 19.69
CA MET A 142 -7.80 -13.75 19.84
C MET A 142 -6.92 -13.77 21.11
N LEU A 143 -6.90 -12.70 21.89
CA LEU A 143 -6.24 -12.61 23.20
C LEU A 143 -7.10 -13.21 24.29
#